data_9520888214f29b89e9c0ecaedea80cc8
#
_entry.id   9520888214f29b89e9c0ecaedea80cc8
#
_cell.length_a   1.000
_cell.length_b   1.000
_cell.length_c   1.000
_cell.angle_alpha   90.00
_cell.angle_beta   90.00
_cell.angle_gamma   90.00
#
_symmetry.space_group_name_H-M   'P 1'
#
loop_
_entity.id
_entity.type
_entity.pdbx_description
1 polymer ?
#
loop_
_entity_poly.entity_id
_entity_poly.type
_entity_poly.pdbx_seq_one_letter_code
_entity_poly.pdbx_strand_id
1 'polypeptide(L)'
;MGYSLWNDRIVADNEVVVDKEDRGYQFGDGVYEVVKVYNGQLFTLEEHVDRFYASAEKIHITIPYTKDKLYTLLHQLVEANEINTGHIYFQITRGACPRNHIFPGDDVAPVLTGNAKENPRPVANFENGVKATFVEDIRWLRCDIKSLNLLGAVLAKQEAHEKGCYEAILHRGETITEGSSSNIYGIKDGVLYTHPADNLILNGITRQVILKCAEEIGM
;
A
#
# COMPACT_ATOMS: atom_id res chain seq x y z
N MET A 1 -20.25 -9.49 -11.60
CA MET A 1 -19.69 -10.35 -10.56
C MET A 1 -18.19 -10.08 -10.61
N GLY A 2 -17.57 -9.71 -9.50
CA GLY A 2 -16.15 -9.37 -9.50
C GLY A 2 -15.27 -10.62 -9.32
N TYR A 3 -14.00 -10.45 -9.60
CA TYR A 3 -12.99 -11.50 -9.45
C TYR A 3 -11.89 -11.03 -8.51
N SER A 4 -11.39 -11.96 -7.72
CA SER A 4 -10.29 -11.76 -6.76
C SER A 4 -9.11 -12.67 -7.07
N LEU A 5 -7.92 -12.22 -6.69
CA LEU A 5 -6.75 -13.08 -6.59
C LEU A 5 -6.84 -13.87 -5.28
N TRP A 6 -6.72 -15.19 -5.37
CA TRP A 6 -6.68 -16.12 -4.26
C TRP A 6 -5.52 -17.09 -4.42
N ASN A 7 -4.43 -16.84 -3.71
CA ASN A 7 -3.17 -17.58 -3.84
C ASN A 7 -2.63 -17.54 -5.27
N ASP A 8 -2.71 -18.62 -6.02
CA ASP A 8 -2.11 -18.78 -7.34
C ASP A 8 -3.09 -18.69 -8.51
N ARG A 9 -4.34 -18.24 -8.27
CA ARG A 9 -5.42 -18.20 -9.25
C ARG A 9 -6.38 -17.03 -9.08
N ILE A 10 -7.09 -16.70 -10.15
CA ILE A 10 -8.21 -15.77 -10.13
C ILE A 10 -9.50 -16.56 -9.95
N VAL A 11 -10.32 -16.13 -8.99
CA VAL A 11 -11.58 -16.78 -8.61
C VAL A 11 -12.70 -15.74 -8.52
N ALA A 12 -13.96 -16.17 -8.47
CA ALA A 12 -15.07 -15.26 -8.18
C ALA A 12 -14.97 -14.72 -6.74
N ASP A 13 -15.36 -13.47 -6.50
CA ASP A 13 -15.22 -12.81 -5.18
C ASP A 13 -15.84 -13.61 -4.02
N ASN A 14 -16.96 -14.31 -4.29
CA ASN A 14 -17.66 -15.10 -3.28
C ASN A 14 -16.98 -16.44 -2.95
N GLU A 15 -15.94 -16.82 -3.66
CA GLU A 15 -15.13 -18.00 -3.37
C GLU A 15 -13.98 -17.71 -2.38
N VAL A 16 -13.67 -16.43 -2.15
CA VAL A 16 -12.61 -16.03 -1.22
C VAL A 16 -13.13 -16.03 0.21
N VAL A 17 -12.59 -16.93 1.02
CA VAL A 17 -12.95 -17.05 2.45
C VAL A 17 -11.67 -16.97 3.28
N VAL A 18 -11.56 -15.93 4.09
CA VAL A 18 -10.42 -15.76 5.02
C VAL A 18 -10.68 -16.57 6.28
N ASP A 19 -9.72 -17.40 6.67
CA ASP A 19 -9.79 -18.12 7.95
C ASP A 19 -9.69 -17.14 9.13
N LYS A 20 -10.54 -17.33 10.14
CA LYS A 20 -10.49 -16.53 11.39
C LYS A 20 -9.15 -16.66 12.14
N GLU A 21 -8.39 -17.70 11.86
CA GLU A 21 -7.06 -17.94 12.43
C GLU A 21 -5.93 -17.40 11.54
N ASP A 22 -6.25 -16.72 10.42
CA ASP A 22 -5.26 -16.04 9.62
C ASP A 22 -4.56 -14.94 10.43
N ARG A 23 -3.23 -14.96 10.44
CA ARG A 23 -2.41 -14.04 11.24
C ARG A 23 -2.51 -12.59 10.77
N GLY A 24 -2.80 -12.34 9.49
CA GLY A 24 -3.12 -11.01 8.99
C GLY A 24 -4.37 -10.45 9.65
N TYR A 25 -5.43 -11.27 9.79
CA TYR A 25 -6.65 -10.89 10.48
C TYR A 25 -6.43 -10.70 12.00
N GLN A 26 -5.63 -11.58 12.64
CA GLN A 26 -5.43 -11.55 14.09
C GLN A 26 -4.43 -10.52 14.58
N PHE A 27 -3.37 -10.24 13.80
CA PHE A 27 -2.20 -9.46 14.24
C PHE A 27 -1.78 -8.36 13.25
N GLY A 28 -2.36 -8.30 12.05
CA GLY A 28 -1.80 -7.50 10.97
C GLY A 28 -0.46 -8.06 10.47
N ASP A 29 -0.22 -9.39 10.63
CA ASP A 29 1.02 -10.06 10.27
C ASP A 29 1.05 -10.36 8.76
N GLY A 30 1.40 -9.33 8.00
CA GLY A 30 1.44 -9.36 6.56
C GLY A 30 1.85 -8.01 5.96
N VAL A 31 1.99 -8.01 4.65
CA VAL A 31 2.33 -6.83 3.83
C VAL A 31 1.37 -6.70 2.66
N TYR A 32 1.27 -5.50 2.09
CA TYR A 32 0.36 -5.23 0.99
C TYR A 32 0.95 -4.27 -0.04
N GLU A 33 0.34 -4.22 -1.21
CA GLU A 33 0.57 -3.22 -2.23
C GLU A 33 -0.71 -2.68 -2.83
N VAL A 34 -0.61 -1.48 -3.38
CA VAL A 34 -1.66 -0.85 -4.20
C VAL A 34 -1.00 -0.32 -5.47
N VAL A 35 -1.39 -0.85 -6.61
CA VAL A 35 -0.87 -0.45 -7.92
C VAL A 35 -1.95 0.23 -8.73
N LYS A 36 -1.67 1.41 -9.26
CA LYS A 36 -2.60 2.12 -10.14
C LYS A 36 -2.67 1.46 -11.52
N VAL A 37 -3.86 1.50 -12.10
CA VAL A 37 -4.13 1.07 -13.47
C VAL A 37 -4.54 2.30 -14.27
N TYR A 38 -3.87 2.51 -15.41
CA TYR A 38 -4.20 3.55 -16.37
C TYR A 38 -4.27 2.93 -17.78
N ASN A 39 -5.40 3.08 -18.47
CA ASN A 39 -5.62 2.49 -19.78
C ASN A 39 -5.35 0.96 -19.81
N GLY A 40 -5.78 0.25 -18.77
CA GLY A 40 -5.55 -1.19 -18.61
C GLY A 40 -4.12 -1.58 -18.24
N GLN A 41 -3.20 -0.62 -18.06
CA GLN A 41 -1.80 -0.89 -17.75
C GLN A 41 -1.49 -0.62 -16.29
N LEU A 42 -0.80 -1.54 -15.64
CA LEU A 42 -0.30 -1.40 -14.28
C LEU A 42 0.90 -0.43 -14.25
N PHE A 43 0.73 0.67 -13.52
CA PHE A 43 1.73 1.73 -13.43
C PHE A 43 2.86 1.34 -12.45
N THR A 44 4.10 1.34 -12.94
CA THR A 44 5.31 1.02 -12.12
C THR A 44 5.21 -0.31 -11.38
N LEU A 45 4.68 -1.35 -12.08
CA LEU A 45 4.42 -2.66 -11.46
C LEU A 45 5.68 -3.31 -10.89
N GLU A 46 6.81 -3.20 -11.58
CA GLU A 46 8.08 -3.80 -11.17
C GLU A 46 8.53 -3.26 -9.81
N GLU A 47 8.54 -1.94 -9.65
CA GLU A 47 8.93 -1.26 -8.40
C GLU A 47 7.98 -1.60 -7.24
N HIS A 48 6.69 -1.74 -7.52
CA HIS A 48 5.71 -2.18 -6.53
C HIS A 48 5.94 -3.62 -6.08
N VAL A 49 6.18 -4.54 -7.01
CA VAL A 49 6.46 -5.93 -6.69
C VAL A 49 7.80 -6.06 -5.95
N ASP A 50 8.82 -5.32 -6.35
CA ASP A 50 10.10 -5.29 -5.64
C ASP A 50 9.93 -4.85 -4.18
N ARG A 51 9.16 -3.80 -3.95
CA ARG A 51 8.86 -3.34 -2.59
C ARG A 51 8.01 -4.34 -1.80
N PHE A 52 7.09 -5.04 -2.44
CA PHE A 52 6.30 -6.09 -1.82
C PHE A 52 7.19 -7.20 -1.25
N TYR A 53 8.14 -7.70 -2.06
CA TYR A 53 9.10 -8.71 -1.61
C TYR A 53 10.03 -8.17 -0.52
N ALA A 54 10.57 -6.96 -0.68
CA ALA A 54 11.41 -6.33 0.33
C ALA A 54 10.67 -6.09 1.66
N SER A 55 9.38 -5.74 1.62
CA SER A 55 8.56 -5.58 2.83
C SER A 55 8.29 -6.93 3.51
N ALA A 56 7.99 -7.98 2.73
CA ALA A 56 7.80 -9.33 3.25
C ALA A 56 9.07 -9.88 3.93
N GLU A 57 10.23 -9.69 3.31
CA GLU A 57 11.53 -10.08 3.86
C GLU A 57 11.80 -9.41 5.21
N LYS A 58 11.51 -8.10 5.34
CA LYS A 58 11.71 -7.34 6.59
C LYS A 58 10.87 -7.86 7.77
N ILE A 59 9.80 -8.61 7.51
CA ILE A 59 8.98 -9.26 8.54
C ILE A 59 9.08 -10.80 8.47
N HIS A 60 10.10 -11.32 7.76
CA HIS A 60 10.38 -12.75 7.63
C HIS A 60 9.22 -13.57 7.07
N ILE A 61 8.51 -13.05 6.07
CA ILE A 61 7.55 -13.82 5.26
C ILE A 61 8.22 -14.19 3.95
N THR A 62 8.36 -15.49 3.69
CA THR A 62 8.81 -16.01 2.40
C THR A 62 7.62 -16.08 1.46
N ILE A 63 7.65 -15.30 0.38
CA ILE A 63 6.61 -15.34 -0.66
C ILE A 63 6.84 -16.60 -1.52
N PRO A 64 5.86 -17.54 -1.61
CA PRO A 64 6.08 -18.82 -2.29
C PRO A 64 5.94 -18.73 -3.82
N TYR A 65 5.93 -17.54 -4.38
CA TYR A 65 5.80 -17.28 -5.83
C TYR A 65 7.03 -16.58 -6.37
N THR A 66 7.35 -16.81 -7.63
CA THR A 66 8.31 -15.97 -8.35
C THR A 66 7.68 -14.64 -8.72
N LYS A 67 8.48 -13.59 -8.94
CA LYS A 67 7.98 -12.30 -9.41
C LYS A 67 7.21 -12.42 -10.73
N ASP A 68 7.70 -13.24 -11.68
CA ASP A 68 7.04 -13.48 -12.98
C ASP A 68 5.64 -14.11 -12.81
N LYS A 69 5.51 -15.05 -11.87
CA LYS A 69 4.20 -15.62 -11.55
C LYS A 69 3.27 -14.57 -10.97
N LEU A 70 3.77 -13.71 -10.07
CA LEU A 70 2.98 -12.64 -9.49
C LEU A 70 2.58 -11.61 -10.54
N TYR A 71 3.49 -11.19 -11.45
CA TYR A 71 3.16 -10.32 -12.58
C TYR A 71 2.00 -10.88 -13.40
N THR A 72 2.09 -12.16 -13.76
CA THR A 72 1.03 -12.84 -14.52
C THR A 72 -0.32 -12.79 -13.81
N LEU A 73 -0.35 -13.09 -12.51
CA LEU A 73 -1.57 -13.07 -11.70
C LEU A 73 -2.18 -11.67 -11.59
N LEU A 74 -1.35 -10.64 -11.42
CA LEU A 74 -1.82 -9.25 -11.30
C LEU A 74 -2.39 -8.73 -12.63
N HIS A 75 -1.80 -9.09 -13.77
CA HIS A 75 -2.37 -8.78 -15.09
C HIS A 75 -3.69 -9.51 -15.31
N GLN A 76 -3.78 -10.80 -14.97
CA GLN A 76 -5.02 -11.56 -15.04
C GLN A 76 -6.13 -10.96 -14.15
N LEU A 77 -5.77 -10.42 -12.98
CA LEU A 77 -6.74 -9.76 -12.09
C LEU A 77 -7.31 -8.49 -12.71
N VAL A 78 -6.49 -7.67 -13.38
CA VAL A 78 -6.93 -6.47 -14.11
C VAL A 78 -7.84 -6.86 -15.28
N GLU A 79 -7.43 -7.86 -16.08
CA GLU A 79 -8.16 -8.35 -17.25
C GLU A 79 -9.52 -8.95 -16.85
N ALA A 80 -9.56 -9.84 -15.86
CA ALA A 80 -10.80 -10.49 -15.40
C ALA A 80 -11.84 -9.49 -14.88
N ASN A 81 -11.40 -8.35 -14.34
CA ASN A 81 -12.28 -7.28 -13.85
C ASN A 81 -12.47 -6.13 -14.86
N GLU A 82 -11.89 -6.22 -16.07
CA GLU A 82 -12.01 -5.23 -17.14
C GLU A 82 -11.62 -3.79 -16.69
N ILE A 83 -10.64 -3.67 -15.78
CA ILE A 83 -10.24 -2.39 -15.22
C ILE A 83 -9.49 -1.55 -16.25
N ASN A 84 -10.08 -0.45 -16.69
CA ASN A 84 -9.41 0.52 -17.56
C ASN A 84 -8.66 1.58 -16.75
N THR A 85 -9.31 2.20 -15.77
CA THR A 85 -8.68 3.18 -14.87
C THR A 85 -9.08 2.89 -13.43
N GLY A 86 -8.10 2.58 -12.59
CA GLY A 86 -8.41 2.15 -11.22
C GLY A 86 -7.17 1.79 -10.42
N HIS A 87 -7.30 0.77 -9.63
CA HIS A 87 -6.18 0.19 -8.90
C HIS A 87 -6.44 -1.29 -8.61
N ILE A 88 -5.36 -2.00 -8.40
CA ILE A 88 -5.36 -3.31 -7.74
C ILE A 88 -4.80 -3.13 -6.32
N TYR A 89 -5.37 -3.88 -5.40
CA TYR A 89 -4.84 -4.10 -4.06
C TYR A 89 -4.48 -5.58 -3.92
N PHE A 90 -3.33 -5.89 -3.37
CA PHE A 90 -2.99 -7.26 -3.00
C PHE A 90 -2.16 -7.30 -1.72
N GLN A 91 -2.31 -8.37 -0.96
CA GLN A 91 -1.61 -8.59 0.30
C GLN A 91 -1.19 -10.04 0.46
N ILE A 92 -0.16 -10.28 1.24
CA ILE A 92 0.20 -11.59 1.73
C ILE A 92 0.27 -11.58 3.24
N THR A 93 -0.34 -12.59 3.87
CA THR A 93 -0.23 -12.83 5.32
C THR A 93 0.72 -14.00 5.58
N ARG A 94 1.16 -14.15 6.83
CA ARG A 94 1.96 -15.32 7.22
C ARG A 94 1.17 -16.63 7.18
N GLY A 95 -0.15 -16.59 7.01
CA GLY A 95 -1.04 -17.74 6.94
C GLY A 95 -1.88 -17.96 8.20
N ALA A 96 -2.65 -19.04 8.19
CA ALA A 96 -3.60 -19.39 9.23
C ALA A 96 -3.05 -20.47 10.15
N CYS A 97 -3.03 -20.22 11.45
CA CYS A 97 -2.64 -21.16 12.48
C CYS A 97 -3.23 -20.78 13.85
N PRO A 98 -3.29 -21.68 14.83
CA PRO A 98 -3.75 -21.36 16.18
C PRO A 98 -3.00 -20.15 16.75
N ARG A 99 -3.75 -19.23 17.38
CA ARG A 99 -3.26 -17.94 17.84
C ARG A 99 -2.06 -18.08 18.80
N ASN A 100 -0.89 -17.63 18.34
CA ASN A 100 0.33 -17.54 19.12
C ASN A 100 1.16 -16.34 18.59
N HIS A 101 1.88 -15.61 19.48
CA HIS A 101 2.77 -14.52 19.08
C HIS A 101 4.04 -15.02 18.38
N ILE A 102 4.48 -16.23 18.70
CA ILE A 102 5.63 -16.87 18.03
C ILE A 102 5.25 -17.20 16.59
N PHE A 103 6.18 -17.05 15.67
CA PHE A 103 5.95 -17.45 14.28
C PHE A 103 5.64 -18.94 14.18
N PRO A 104 4.72 -19.35 13.30
CA PRO A 104 4.45 -20.77 13.06
C PRO A 104 5.64 -21.45 12.39
N GLY A 105 5.61 -22.78 12.36
CA GLY A 105 6.56 -23.58 11.59
C GLY A 105 6.37 -23.45 10.08
N ASP A 106 7.28 -24.05 9.32
CA ASP A 106 7.32 -24.01 7.85
C ASP A 106 6.14 -24.74 7.16
N ASP A 107 5.32 -25.44 7.93
CA ASP A 107 4.10 -26.12 7.49
C ASP A 107 2.92 -25.17 7.28
N VAL A 108 3.00 -23.94 7.77
CA VAL A 108 1.97 -22.92 7.58
C VAL A 108 2.27 -22.10 6.31
N ALA A 109 1.44 -22.28 5.30
CA ALA A 109 1.59 -21.57 4.03
C ALA A 109 1.10 -20.11 4.13
N PRO A 110 1.84 -19.12 3.62
CA PRO A 110 1.35 -17.75 3.45
C PRO A 110 0.12 -17.69 2.57
N VAL A 111 -0.78 -16.74 2.83
CA VAL A 111 -2.01 -16.56 2.08
C VAL A 111 -1.95 -15.25 1.29
N LEU A 112 -2.01 -15.35 -0.03
CA LEU A 112 -2.04 -14.22 -0.96
C LEU A 112 -3.47 -13.93 -1.38
N THR A 113 -3.91 -12.68 -1.22
CA THR A 113 -5.22 -12.21 -1.70
C THR A 113 -5.07 -10.91 -2.45
N GLY A 114 -6.00 -10.61 -3.36
CA GLY A 114 -6.03 -9.32 -4.04
C GLY A 114 -7.37 -9.06 -4.71
N ASN A 115 -7.66 -7.79 -4.95
CA ASN A 115 -8.85 -7.34 -5.67
C ASN A 115 -8.50 -6.20 -6.62
N ALA A 116 -9.40 -5.92 -7.55
CA ALA A 116 -9.29 -4.81 -8.48
C ALA A 116 -10.54 -3.93 -8.37
N LYS A 117 -10.37 -2.61 -8.50
CA LYS A 117 -11.47 -1.66 -8.41
C LYS A 117 -11.28 -0.51 -9.40
N GLU A 118 -12.32 -0.16 -10.13
CA GLU A 118 -12.36 1.09 -10.86
C GLU A 118 -12.29 2.29 -9.91
N ASN A 119 -11.45 3.24 -10.26
CA ASN A 119 -11.28 4.46 -9.48
C ASN A 119 -10.72 5.56 -10.40
N PRO A 120 -11.56 6.46 -10.90
CA PRO A 120 -11.14 7.50 -11.81
C PRO A 120 -10.13 8.45 -11.15
N ARG A 121 -9.35 9.14 -11.96
CA ARG A 121 -8.41 10.15 -11.46
C ARG A 121 -9.18 11.28 -10.78
N PRO A 122 -8.75 11.74 -9.60
CA PRO A 122 -9.41 12.82 -8.87
C PRO A 122 -9.02 14.19 -9.46
N VAL A 123 -9.42 14.47 -10.71
CA VAL A 123 -9.04 15.67 -11.48
C VAL A 123 -9.37 16.94 -10.71
N ALA A 124 -10.54 17.02 -10.10
CA ALA A 124 -10.96 18.18 -9.31
C ALA A 124 -10.01 18.48 -8.14
N ASN A 125 -9.39 17.46 -7.54
CA ASN A 125 -8.40 17.66 -6.47
C ASN A 125 -7.10 18.28 -6.99
N PHE A 126 -6.71 17.97 -8.23
CA PHE A 126 -5.54 18.59 -8.86
C PHE A 126 -5.80 20.04 -9.24
N GLU A 127 -7.00 20.36 -9.70
CA GLU A 127 -7.37 21.70 -10.14
C GLU A 127 -7.63 22.65 -8.97
N ASN A 128 -8.28 22.18 -7.91
CA ASN A 128 -8.78 23.03 -6.81
C ASN A 128 -7.98 22.88 -5.51
N GLY A 129 -7.08 21.92 -5.45
CA GLY A 129 -6.42 21.53 -4.20
C GLY A 129 -7.37 20.82 -3.23
N VAL A 130 -6.84 20.47 -2.07
CA VAL A 130 -7.59 19.80 -1.00
C VAL A 130 -7.25 20.42 0.35
N LYS A 131 -8.17 20.32 1.31
CA LYS A 131 -7.89 20.68 2.70
C LYS A 131 -7.14 19.56 3.38
N ALA A 132 -6.15 19.90 4.19
CA ALA A 132 -5.43 18.96 5.05
C ALA A 132 -5.35 19.50 6.48
N THR A 133 -5.10 18.63 7.44
CA THR A 133 -4.90 18.99 8.85
C THR A 133 -3.67 18.28 9.40
N PHE A 134 -2.99 18.90 10.35
CA PHE A 134 -1.89 18.27 11.06
C PHE A 134 -2.42 17.33 12.13
N VAL A 135 -1.80 16.15 12.24
CA VAL A 135 -2.12 15.11 13.21
C VAL A 135 -0.82 14.51 13.75
N GLU A 136 -0.74 14.26 15.05
CA GLU A 136 0.43 13.61 15.64
C GLU A 136 0.63 12.20 15.09
N ASP A 137 1.85 11.88 14.68
CA ASP A 137 2.19 10.56 14.15
C ASP A 137 2.45 9.56 15.28
N ILE A 138 1.42 8.82 15.63
CA ILE A 138 1.45 7.75 16.65
C ILE A 138 1.77 6.36 16.10
N ARG A 139 2.12 6.26 14.80
CA ARG A 139 2.45 4.98 14.19
C ARG A 139 3.75 4.41 14.79
N TRP A 140 3.99 3.14 14.57
CA TRP A 140 5.24 2.50 14.99
C TRP A 140 6.49 3.06 14.29
N LEU A 141 7.69 2.61 14.70
CA LEU A 141 8.98 3.10 14.16
C LEU A 141 9.50 2.27 12.96
N ARG A 142 8.63 1.61 12.25
CA ARG A 142 8.94 0.80 11.06
C ARG A 142 7.98 1.11 9.91
N CYS A 143 7.75 2.40 9.66
CA CYS A 143 6.92 2.88 8.55
C CYS A 143 7.55 2.59 7.17
N ASP A 144 8.83 2.22 7.14
CA ASP A 144 9.55 1.72 5.98
C ASP A 144 9.03 0.37 5.44
N ILE A 145 8.19 -0.33 6.22
CA ILE A 145 7.57 -1.60 5.84
C ILE A 145 6.11 -1.34 5.44
N LYS A 146 5.73 -1.76 4.25
CA LYS A 146 4.32 -1.65 3.81
C LYS A 146 3.47 -2.77 4.42
N SER A 147 3.36 -2.75 5.75
CA SER A 147 2.68 -3.77 6.56
C SER A 147 1.17 -3.51 6.69
N LEU A 148 0.43 -4.53 7.10
CA LEU A 148 -1.01 -4.45 7.40
C LEU A 148 -1.32 -3.68 8.71
N ASN A 149 -0.31 -3.20 9.43
CA ASN A 149 -0.46 -2.46 10.70
C ASN A 149 -0.83 -0.99 10.45
N LEU A 150 -2.06 -0.75 10.01
CA LEU A 150 -2.53 0.55 9.53
C LEU A 150 -3.36 1.33 10.55
N LEU A 151 -3.57 0.81 11.77
CA LEU A 151 -4.50 1.43 12.71
C LEU A 151 -4.16 2.90 13.03
N GLY A 152 -2.87 3.23 13.24
CA GLY A 152 -2.46 4.62 13.46
C GLY A 152 -2.76 5.55 12.28
N ALA A 153 -2.56 5.07 11.05
CA ALA A 153 -2.91 5.82 9.84
C ALA A 153 -4.43 5.95 9.65
N VAL A 154 -5.20 4.90 9.98
CA VAL A 154 -6.67 4.91 9.93
C VAL A 154 -7.24 5.92 10.92
N LEU A 155 -6.74 5.97 12.15
CA LEU A 155 -7.16 6.94 13.16
C LEU A 155 -6.87 8.38 12.71
N ALA A 156 -5.68 8.64 12.17
CA ALA A 156 -5.31 9.95 11.65
C ALA A 156 -6.19 10.37 10.44
N LYS A 157 -6.50 9.44 9.56
CA LYS A 157 -7.42 9.68 8.43
C LYS A 157 -8.83 10.00 8.89
N GLN A 158 -9.31 9.29 9.91
CA GLN A 158 -10.62 9.53 10.52
C GLN A 158 -10.68 10.91 11.17
N GLU A 159 -9.65 11.31 11.92
CA GLU A 159 -9.56 12.64 12.53
C GLU A 159 -9.58 13.75 11.46
N ALA A 160 -8.84 13.57 10.36
CA ALA A 160 -8.89 14.52 9.25
C ALA A 160 -10.28 14.60 8.63
N HIS A 161 -10.96 13.48 8.43
CA HIS A 161 -12.32 13.42 7.89
C HIS A 161 -13.32 14.17 8.78
N GLU A 162 -13.27 13.98 10.09
CA GLU A 162 -14.13 14.66 11.05
C GLU A 162 -13.92 16.18 11.07
N LYS A 163 -12.73 16.65 10.73
CA LYS A 163 -12.38 18.07 10.53
C LYS A 163 -12.73 18.60 9.12
N GLY A 164 -13.37 17.79 8.27
CA GLY A 164 -13.69 18.15 6.90
C GLY A 164 -12.47 18.29 5.98
N CYS A 165 -11.37 17.61 6.32
CA CYS A 165 -10.13 17.57 5.56
C CYS A 165 -10.02 16.29 4.72
N TYR A 166 -9.37 16.41 3.57
CA TYR A 166 -9.11 15.29 2.67
C TYR A 166 -7.97 14.40 3.15
N GLU A 167 -6.94 14.98 3.77
CA GLU A 167 -5.75 14.24 4.22
C GLU A 167 -5.26 14.73 5.59
N ALA A 168 -4.65 13.81 6.35
CA ALA A 168 -3.87 14.09 7.52
C ALA A 168 -2.39 14.28 7.15
N ILE A 169 -1.78 15.37 7.57
CA ILE A 169 -0.34 15.58 7.53
C ILE A 169 0.22 15.13 8.88
N LEU A 170 0.94 14.03 8.88
CA LEU A 170 1.49 13.43 10.10
C LEU A 170 2.79 14.12 10.51
N HIS A 171 2.96 14.35 11.82
CA HIS A 171 4.17 14.95 12.34
C HIS A 171 4.59 14.33 13.68
N ARG A 172 5.89 14.36 13.97
CA ARG A 172 6.50 14.00 15.26
C ARG A 172 7.24 15.20 15.79
N GLY A 173 6.67 15.84 16.81
CA GLY A 173 7.14 17.17 17.23
C GLY A 173 7.06 18.18 16.08
N GLU A 174 8.16 18.79 15.70
CA GLU A 174 8.23 19.76 14.61
C GLU A 174 8.53 19.15 13.22
N THR A 175 8.73 17.84 13.14
CA THR A 175 9.10 17.15 11.91
C THR A 175 7.86 16.55 11.24
N ILE A 176 7.55 17.00 10.02
CA ILE A 176 6.54 16.37 9.16
C ILE A 176 7.11 15.04 8.66
N THR A 177 6.36 13.96 8.80
CA THR A 177 6.73 12.63 8.29
C THR A 177 6.11 12.38 6.93
N GLU A 178 4.85 12.00 6.88
CA GLU A 178 4.11 11.75 5.63
C GLU A 178 2.60 11.98 5.83
N GLY A 179 1.77 11.66 4.85
CA GLY A 179 0.32 11.64 5.02
C GLY A 179 -0.18 10.32 5.60
N SER A 180 -1.47 10.24 5.93
CA SER A 180 -2.07 8.98 6.43
C SER A 180 -1.99 7.83 5.40
N SER A 181 -1.93 8.16 4.11
CA SER A 181 -1.81 7.21 3.00
C SER A 181 -1.00 7.75 1.81
N SER A 182 -0.21 8.79 2.03
CA SER A 182 0.53 9.54 0.99
C SER A 182 1.86 10.08 1.54
N ASN A 183 2.78 10.43 0.65
CA ASN A 183 3.96 11.22 1.03
C ASN A 183 3.65 12.70 0.90
N ILE A 184 4.31 13.54 1.71
CA ILE A 184 4.14 15.00 1.74
C ILE A 184 5.34 15.68 1.12
N TYR A 185 5.05 16.76 0.40
CA TYR A 185 6.06 17.63 -0.22
C TYR A 185 5.74 19.08 0.07
N GLY A 186 6.78 19.87 0.25
CA GLY A 186 6.71 21.31 0.26
C GLY A 186 7.56 21.90 -0.87
N ILE A 187 7.12 22.99 -1.46
CA ILE A 187 7.92 23.72 -2.45
C ILE A 187 8.18 25.11 -1.91
N LYS A 188 9.45 25.53 -1.86
CA LYS A 188 9.87 26.87 -1.48
C LYS A 188 11.06 27.29 -2.33
N ASP A 189 10.97 28.48 -2.91
CA ASP A 189 12.03 29.08 -3.72
C ASP A 189 12.58 28.14 -4.82
N GLY A 190 11.68 27.38 -5.47
CA GLY A 190 12.03 26.43 -6.53
C GLY A 190 12.65 25.10 -6.03
N VAL A 191 12.70 24.88 -4.73
CA VAL A 191 13.24 23.65 -4.13
C VAL A 191 12.11 22.78 -3.61
N LEU A 192 12.13 21.49 -3.94
CA LEU A 192 11.22 20.46 -3.45
C LEU A 192 11.75 19.85 -2.14
N TYR A 193 10.98 19.96 -1.08
CA TYR A 193 11.27 19.39 0.23
C TYR A 193 10.37 18.20 0.51
N THR A 194 10.91 17.11 1.01
CA THR A 194 10.16 15.93 1.49
C THR A 194 10.99 15.23 2.57
N HIS A 195 10.34 14.48 3.44
CA HIS A 195 11.03 13.68 4.47
C HIS A 195 11.98 12.65 3.80
N PRO A 196 13.20 12.44 4.32
CA PRO A 196 14.09 11.39 3.82
C PRO A 196 13.45 10.01 3.96
N ALA A 197 13.81 9.09 3.07
CA ALA A 197 13.28 7.72 3.10
C ALA A 197 13.96 6.89 4.20
N ASP A 198 13.60 7.16 5.44
CA ASP A 198 14.05 6.44 6.64
C ASP A 198 12.94 5.53 7.22
N ASN A 199 13.05 5.17 8.50
CA ASN A 199 12.07 4.32 9.19
C ASN A 199 10.76 5.03 9.58
N LEU A 200 10.64 6.34 9.38
CA LEU A 200 9.47 7.14 9.76
C LEU A 200 8.47 7.32 8.62
N ILE A 201 8.86 7.03 7.39
CA ILE A 201 7.99 7.09 6.21
C ILE A 201 8.11 5.85 5.34
N LEU A 202 7.10 5.62 4.54
CA LEU A 202 7.20 4.69 3.43
C LEU A 202 7.92 5.37 2.25
N ASN A 203 8.94 4.70 1.68
CA ASN A 203 9.52 5.16 0.42
C ASN A 203 8.54 4.87 -0.73
N GLY A 204 7.59 5.79 -0.95
CA GLY A 204 6.52 5.64 -1.93
C GLY A 204 7.05 5.47 -3.35
N ILE A 205 6.44 4.58 -4.16
CA ILE A 205 6.82 4.45 -5.58
C ILE A 205 6.50 5.75 -6.32
N THR A 206 5.33 6.33 -6.11
CA THR A 206 5.00 7.67 -6.63
C THR A 206 6.00 8.72 -6.13
N ARG A 207 6.47 8.62 -4.87
CA ARG A 207 7.51 9.51 -4.34
C ARG A 207 8.79 9.43 -5.17
N GLN A 208 9.26 8.24 -5.48
CA GLN A 208 10.46 8.03 -6.29
C GLN A 208 10.31 8.63 -7.69
N VAL A 209 9.14 8.43 -8.32
CA VAL A 209 8.82 9.03 -9.63
C VAL A 209 8.82 10.56 -9.55
N ILE A 210 8.18 11.15 -8.53
CA ILE A 210 8.15 12.61 -8.35
C ILE A 210 9.55 13.19 -8.17
N LEU A 211 10.40 12.57 -7.36
CA LEU A 211 11.78 13.04 -7.15
C LEU A 211 12.59 12.98 -8.44
N LYS A 212 12.44 11.90 -9.22
CA LYS A 212 13.08 11.78 -10.53
C LYS A 212 12.61 12.87 -11.50
N CYS A 213 11.29 13.11 -11.58
CA CYS A 213 10.76 14.18 -12.42
C CYS A 213 11.22 15.57 -11.96
N ALA A 214 11.29 15.81 -10.63
CA ALA A 214 11.78 17.08 -10.09
C ALA A 214 13.25 17.33 -10.49
N GLU A 215 14.11 16.33 -10.40
CA GLU A 215 15.50 16.39 -10.84
C GLU A 215 15.60 16.68 -12.36
N GLU A 216 14.78 16.01 -13.19
CA GLU A 216 14.76 16.22 -14.65
C GLU A 216 14.38 17.66 -15.04
N ILE A 217 13.56 18.35 -14.26
CA ILE A 217 13.17 19.75 -14.49
C ILE A 217 14.03 20.77 -13.72
N GLY A 218 15.07 20.31 -13.02
CA GLY A 218 16.03 21.17 -12.30
C GLY A 218 15.51 21.75 -11.00
N MET A 219 14.67 21.03 -10.30
CA MET A 219 14.03 21.42 -9.03
C MET A 219 14.81 20.88 -7.83
#